data_8d1451a25e1b6a75a6fa1d1f9f5233f8
#
_entry.id   8d1451a25e1b6a75a6fa1d1f9f5233f8
#
_cell.length_a   1.000
_cell.length_b   1.000
_cell.length_c   1.000
_cell.angle_alpha   90.00
_cell.angle_beta   90.00
_cell.angle_gamma   90.00
#
_symmetry.space_group_name_H-M   'P 1'
#
loop_
_entity.id
_entity.type
_entity.pdbx_description
1 polymer ?
#
loop_
_entity_poly.entity_id
_entity_poly.type
_entity_poly.pdbx_seq_one_letter_code
_entity_poly.pdbx_strand_id
1 'polypeptide(L)'
;GTQGTFRHADIENDLKSLRKMISQDRANGFTPLCVVGTAGAVNVGAIDDLEGIAAIAKSEDLWFHVDGAFGAAGLLGKLASDRLSGISHADSLAFDFHKWFQVNYEAGCVLFKSEAAHRSSFADRAEYLRGSERGLAGGDFWAVDYGPELSRGFRSLKVWAHLKEHGVEALGNSIDRNIRLAQYLENRVKSEKYLVSMAPTPLNINCFRFISSSNLIDSKLDALNEEIVILLQERGIAVPSTTRINNQLAIRVNITNHRTQESDLDLLVDAILEIGEELIRNKVF
;
A
#
# COMPACT_ATOMS: atom_id res chain seq x y z
N GLY A 1 -19.61 2.00 9.75
CA GLY A 1 -18.75 2.59 8.76
C GLY A 1 -18.96 1.89 7.42
N THR A 2 -19.52 2.58 6.46
CA THR A 2 -19.55 2.10 5.08
C THR A 2 -18.14 2.20 4.53
N GLN A 3 -17.51 1.08 4.22
CA GLN A 3 -16.28 1.05 3.43
C GLN A 3 -16.59 1.70 2.08
N GLY A 4 -16.02 2.88 1.82
CA GLY A 4 -16.06 3.49 0.51
C GLY A 4 -15.31 2.60 -0.46
N THR A 5 -16.00 2.05 -1.45
CA THR A 5 -15.38 1.34 -2.56
C THR A 5 -14.72 2.39 -3.45
N PHE A 6 -13.39 2.52 -3.36
CA PHE A 6 -12.63 3.35 -4.28
C PHE A 6 -12.74 2.78 -5.70
N ARG A 7 -13.29 3.58 -6.61
CA ARG A 7 -13.25 3.32 -8.04
C ARG A 7 -12.19 4.23 -8.65
N HIS A 8 -11.20 3.65 -9.27
CA HIS A 8 -10.05 4.34 -9.87
C HIS A 8 -10.36 5.20 -11.12
N ALA A 9 -11.60 5.41 -11.50
CA ALA A 9 -11.88 6.01 -12.78
C ALA A 9 -12.00 7.55 -12.78
N ASP A 10 -12.07 8.21 -11.59
CA ASP A 10 -12.50 9.63 -11.60
C ASP A 10 -12.11 10.33 -10.29
N ILE A 11 -10.85 10.76 -10.15
CA ILE A 11 -10.32 11.46 -8.98
C ILE A 11 -11.21 12.65 -8.58
N GLU A 12 -11.70 13.45 -9.54
CA GLU A 12 -12.61 14.57 -9.26
C GLU A 12 -13.97 14.11 -8.71
N ASN A 13 -14.49 12.97 -9.17
CA ASN A 13 -15.75 12.43 -8.69
C ASN A 13 -15.63 11.85 -7.29
N ASP A 14 -14.47 11.32 -6.93
CA ASP A 14 -14.22 10.78 -5.59
C ASP A 14 -14.21 11.89 -4.53
N LEU A 15 -13.59 13.05 -4.79
CA LEU A 15 -13.63 14.21 -3.90
C LEU A 15 -15.03 14.80 -3.78
N LYS A 16 -15.80 14.88 -4.87
CA LYS A 16 -17.21 15.30 -4.83
C LYS A 16 -18.06 14.32 -4.04
N SER A 17 -17.82 13.02 -4.21
CA SER A 17 -18.50 11.97 -3.46
C SER A 17 -18.19 12.05 -1.98
N LEU A 18 -16.92 12.30 -1.59
CA LEU A 18 -16.51 12.50 -0.21
C LEU A 18 -17.26 13.69 0.43
N ARG A 19 -17.30 14.86 -0.23
CA ARG A 19 -18.06 16.02 0.27
C ARG A 19 -19.56 15.72 0.44
N LYS A 20 -20.13 15.01 -0.53
CA LYS A 20 -21.55 14.58 -0.47
C LYS A 20 -21.81 13.67 0.72
N MET A 21 -20.93 12.69 0.97
CA MET A 21 -21.05 11.76 2.10
C MET A 21 -20.96 12.50 3.42
N ILE A 22 -19.99 13.42 3.60
CA ILE A 22 -19.86 14.25 4.80
C ILE A 22 -21.15 15.05 5.05
N SER A 23 -21.70 15.69 4.01
CA SER A 23 -22.95 16.47 4.11
C SER A 23 -24.14 15.59 4.47
N GLN A 24 -24.25 14.40 3.90
CA GLN A 24 -25.31 13.43 4.20
C GLN A 24 -25.23 12.92 5.65
N ASP A 25 -24.02 12.59 6.12
CA ASP A 25 -23.82 12.13 7.50
C ASP A 25 -24.25 13.21 8.49
N ARG A 26 -23.86 14.46 8.27
CA ARG A 26 -24.33 15.59 9.11
C ARG A 26 -25.83 15.78 9.07
N ALA A 27 -26.45 15.67 7.90
CA ALA A 27 -27.91 15.77 7.76
C ALA A 27 -28.65 14.62 8.49
N ASN A 28 -28.01 13.47 8.62
CA ASN A 28 -28.50 12.31 9.37
C ASN A 28 -28.18 12.37 10.89
N GLY A 29 -27.60 13.48 11.38
CA GLY A 29 -27.27 13.66 12.79
C GLY A 29 -25.95 13.03 13.24
N PHE A 30 -25.12 12.55 12.33
CA PHE A 30 -23.75 12.09 12.64
C PHE A 30 -22.76 13.24 12.66
N THR A 31 -21.72 13.09 13.46
CA THR A 31 -20.56 14.00 13.47
C THR A 31 -19.39 13.32 12.83
N PRO A 32 -19.04 13.65 11.56
CA PRO A 32 -17.82 13.14 10.95
C PRO A 32 -16.59 13.56 11.77
N LEU A 33 -15.67 12.64 12.02
CA LEU A 33 -14.49 12.86 12.85
C LEU A 33 -13.20 12.87 12.05
N CYS A 34 -13.06 11.94 11.12
CA CYS A 34 -11.81 11.66 10.43
C CYS A 34 -12.08 11.30 8.96
N VAL A 35 -11.17 11.70 8.11
CA VAL A 35 -11.05 11.19 6.74
C VAL A 35 -9.70 10.50 6.57
N VAL A 36 -9.70 9.37 5.85
CA VAL A 36 -8.50 8.59 5.59
C VAL A 36 -8.19 8.65 4.10
N GLY A 37 -6.97 9.09 3.76
CA GLY A 37 -6.42 8.98 2.42
C GLY A 37 -5.41 7.85 2.35
N THR A 38 -5.43 7.08 1.25
CA THR A 38 -4.52 5.95 1.06
C THR A 38 -3.34 6.33 0.17
N ALA A 39 -2.13 6.11 0.67
CA ALA A 39 -0.89 6.29 -0.07
C ALA A 39 -0.32 4.91 -0.46
N GLY A 40 -0.75 4.39 -1.60
CA GLY A 40 -0.34 3.06 -2.09
C GLY A 40 -1.25 1.93 -1.63
N ALA A 41 -2.45 1.86 -2.19
CA ALA A 41 -3.43 0.81 -1.91
C ALA A 41 -2.85 -0.59 -2.18
N VAL A 42 -3.13 -1.54 -1.26
CA VAL A 42 -2.51 -2.88 -1.26
C VAL A 42 -2.73 -3.65 -2.56
N ASN A 43 -3.85 -3.49 -3.25
CA ASN A 43 -4.16 -4.28 -4.45
C ASN A 43 -3.38 -3.80 -5.68
N VAL A 44 -3.33 -2.51 -5.93
CA VAL A 44 -2.87 -1.93 -7.20
C VAL A 44 -1.83 -0.82 -7.03
N GLY A 45 -1.46 -0.49 -5.78
CA GLY A 45 -0.52 0.59 -5.50
C GLY A 45 -1.07 2.00 -5.70
N ALA A 46 -2.40 2.13 -5.80
CA ALA A 46 -3.04 3.42 -6.06
C ALA A 46 -2.80 4.43 -4.94
N ILE A 47 -2.71 5.68 -5.33
CA ILE A 47 -2.54 6.81 -4.41
C ILE A 47 -3.76 7.71 -4.58
N ASP A 48 -4.44 8.00 -3.48
CA ASP A 48 -5.55 8.94 -3.46
C ASP A 48 -5.07 10.38 -3.72
N ASP A 49 -5.97 11.27 -4.10
CA ASP A 49 -5.68 12.71 -4.16
C ASP A 49 -5.54 13.28 -2.74
N LEU A 50 -4.35 13.07 -2.16
CA LEU A 50 -4.06 13.45 -0.77
C LEU A 50 -4.15 14.95 -0.54
N GLU A 51 -3.80 15.79 -1.53
CA GLU A 51 -3.93 17.24 -1.47
C GLU A 51 -5.41 17.66 -1.45
N GLY A 52 -6.23 17.08 -2.32
CA GLY A 52 -7.66 17.33 -2.36
C GLY A 52 -8.37 16.87 -1.08
N ILE A 53 -8.00 15.70 -0.54
CA ILE A 53 -8.54 15.20 0.74
C ILE A 53 -8.11 16.11 1.88
N ALA A 54 -6.85 16.56 1.94
CA ALA A 54 -6.36 17.49 2.95
C ALA A 54 -7.16 18.81 2.94
N ALA A 55 -7.44 19.35 1.74
CA ALA A 55 -8.24 20.57 1.60
C ALA A 55 -9.67 20.38 2.11
N ILE A 56 -10.28 19.21 1.86
CA ILE A 56 -11.61 18.85 2.39
C ILE A 56 -11.55 18.72 3.91
N ALA A 57 -10.61 17.94 4.44
CA ALA A 57 -10.45 17.73 5.87
C ALA A 57 -10.35 19.07 6.63
N LYS A 58 -9.51 19.97 6.11
CA LYS A 58 -9.34 21.31 6.66
C LYS A 58 -10.63 22.14 6.62
N SER A 59 -11.36 22.11 5.49
CA SER A 59 -12.61 22.90 5.33
C SER A 59 -13.77 22.37 6.17
N GLU A 60 -13.76 21.07 6.50
CA GLU A 60 -14.81 20.37 7.22
C GLU A 60 -14.47 20.12 8.70
N ASP A 61 -13.29 20.62 9.18
CA ASP A 61 -12.76 20.42 10.53
C ASP A 61 -12.66 18.94 10.91
N LEU A 62 -12.04 18.14 10.02
CA LEU A 62 -11.85 16.72 10.20
C LEU A 62 -10.38 16.40 10.43
N TRP A 63 -10.12 15.35 11.22
CA TRP A 63 -8.79 14.74 11.29
C TRP A 63 -8.42 14.11 9.96
N PHE A 64 -7.27 14.47 9.42
CA PHE A 64 -6.75 13.85 8.20
C PHE A 64 -5.71 12.78 8.56
N HIS A 65 -6.08 11.52 8.36
CA HIS A 65 -5.16 10.39 8.48
C HIS A 65 -4.71 9.90 7.11
N VAL A 66 -3.43 9.57 6.97
CA VAL A 66 -2.92 8.89 5.78
C VAL A 66 -2.54 7.46 6.13
N ASP A 67 -3.19 6.50 5.47
CA ASP A 67 -2.73 5.11 5.41
C ASP A 67 -1.66 5.00 4.33
N GLY A 68 -0.42 5.10 4.77
CA GLY A 68 0.77 4.91 3.96
C GLY A 68 1.49 3.58 4.24
N ALA A 69 0.78 2.60 4.80
CA ALA A 69 1.33 1.32 5.27
C ALA A 69 2.31 0.68 4.28
N PHE A 70 2.05 0.84 2.99
CA PHE A 70 2.93 0.35 1.93
C PHE A 70 3.62 1.49 1.18
N GLY A 71 2.85 2.43 0.63
CA GLY A 71 3.35 3.39 -0.36
C GLY A 71 4.09 4.60 0.20
N ALA A 72 3.99 4.90 1.52
CA ALA A 72 4.75 6.01 2.11
C ALA A 72 6.28 5.86 1.94
N ALA A 73 6.79 4.64 1.79
CA ALA A 73 8.18 4.39 1.44
C ALA A 73 8.61 5.10 0.14
N GLY A 74 7.67 5.32 -0.78
CA GLY A 74 7.90 6.06 -2.02
C GLY A 74 8.40 7.49 -1.83
N LEU A 75 8.21 8.09 -0.65
CA LEU A 75 8.77 9.41 -0.29
C LEU A 75 10.30 9.44 -0.28
N LEU A 76 10.96 8.30 -0.06
CA LEU A 76 12.42 8.21 -0.12
C LEU A 76 12.94 8.22 -1.55
N GLY A 77 12.15 7.78 -2.52
CA GLY A 77 12.49 7.76 -3.94
C GLY A 77 12.13 9.06 -4.64
N LYS A 78 12.67 9.26 -5.84
CA LYS A 78 12.41 10.44 -6.68
C LYS A 78 11.22 10.24 -7.61
N LEU A 79 10.85 8.98 -7.92
CA LEU A 79 9.83 8.67 -8.93
C LEU A 79 8.40 8.76 -8.40
N ALA A 80 8.20 8.70 -7.08
CA ALA A 80 6.88 8.72 -6.46
C ALA A 80 6.65 9.91 -5.52
N SER A 81 7.70 10.62 -5.09
CA SER A 81 7.64 11.66 -4.07
C SER A 81 6.59 12.74 -4.37
N ASP A 82 6.52 13.21 -5.63
CA ASP A 82 5.59 14.28 -6.01
C ASP A 82 4.12 13.87 -5.86
N ARG A 83 3.80 12.58 -6.12
CA ARG A 83 2.44 12.04 -5.95
C ARG A 83 2.05 11.87 -4.49
N LEU A 84 3.02 11.85 -3.61
CA LEU A 84 2.87 11.64 -2.17
C LEU A 84 2.98 12.95 -1.37
N SER A 85 3.12 14.10 -2.03
CA SER A 85 3.34 15.41 -1.37
C SER A 85 2.26 15.75 -0.35
N GLY A 86 1.00 15.39 -0.62
CA GLY A 86 -0.13 15.62 0.27
C GLY A 86 -0.02 14.96 1.64
N ILE A 87 0.88 13.99 1.84
CA ILE A 87 1.17 13.38 3.15
C ILE A 87 1.61 14.43 4.17
N SER A 88 2.30 15.49 3.75
CA SER A 88 2.77 16.58 4.62
C SER A 88 1.64 17.34 5.33
N HIS A 89 0.42 17.24 4.82
CA HIS A 89 -0.77 17.87 5.41
C HIS A 89 -1.48 16.99 6.45
N ALA A 90 -1.13 15.71 6.54
CA ALA A 90 -1.78 14.76 7.44
C ALA A 90 -1.59 15.14 8.92
N ASP A 91 -2.65 14.94 9.73
CA ASP A 91 -2.56 15.01 11.18
C ASP A 91 -1.92 13.75 11.76
N SER A 92 -2.09 12.61 11.07
CA SER A 92 -1.38 11.37 11.37
C SER A 92 -1.10 10.55 10.12
N LEU A 93 0.03 9.83 10.13
CA LEU A 93 0.50 8.94 9.07
C LEU A 93 0.84 7.58 9.66
N ALA A 94 0.22 6.51 9.17
CA ALA A 94 0.64 5.15 9.45
C ALA A 94 1.48 4.59 8.30
N PHE A 95 2.57 3.90 8.64
CA PHE A 95 3.39 3.19 7.66
C PHE A 95 4.19 2.05 8.30
N ASP A 96 4.68 1.13 7.47
CA ASP A 96 5.36 -0.06 7.95
C ASP A 96 6.79 -0.15 7.44
N PHE A 97 7.75 -0.06 8.34
CA PHE A 97 9.16 -0.29 8.02
C PHE A 97 9.43 -1.73 7.54
N HIS A 98 8.64 -2.70 7.99
CA HIS A 98 8.77 -4.11 7.63
C HIS A 98 8.14 -4.48 6.28
N LYS A 99 7.63 -3.49 5.53
CA LYS A 99 7.14 -3.67 4.15
C LYS A 99 8.19 -3.17 3.15
N TRP A 100 7.91 -2.14 2.41
CA TRP A 100 8.77 -1.66 1.33
C TRP A 100 10.06 -0.96 1.79
N PHE A 101 10.15 -0.55 3.07
CA PHE A 101 11.42 -0.12 3.67
C PHE A 101 12.39 -1.28 3.97
N GLN A 102 11.96 -2.55 3.83
CA GLN A 102 12.78 -3.76 3.93
C GLN A 102 13.39 -4.02 5.32
N VAL A 103 12.85 -3.45 6.37
CA VAL A 103 13.24 -3.79 7.75
C VAL A 103 12.63 -5.14 8.14
N ASN A 104 13.35 -5.96 8.86
CA ASN A 104 12.86 -7.26 9.33
C ASN A 104 11.56 -7.14 10.14
N TYR A 105 10.64 -8.07 9.91
CA TYR A 105 9.33 -8.14 10.55
C TYR A 105 9.46 -8.26 12.08
N GLU A 106 8.74 -7.55 12.89
CA GLU A 106 7.75 -6.49 12.60
C GLU A 106 8.26 -5.10 13.00
N ALA A 107 7.84 -4.07 12.31
CA ALA A 107 8.09 -2.68 12.68
C ALA A 107 7.06 -1.76 12.00
N GLY A 108 5.85 -1.67 12.56
CA GLY A 108 4.87 -0.64 12.21
C GLY A 108 5.22 0.68 12.87
N CYS A 109 4.83 1.77 12.24
CA CYS A 109 5.06 3.13 12.72
C CYS A 109 3.83 4.01 12.50
N VAL A 110 3.56 4.88 13.44
CA VAL A 110 2.62 5.98 13.26
C VAL A 110 3.29 7.28 13.66
N LEU A 111 3.13 8.30 12.83
CA LEU A 111 3.56 9.67 13.12
C LEU A 111 2.33 10.54 13.37
N PHE A 112 2.45 11.47 14.29
CA PHE A 112 1.44 12.48 14.58
C PHE A 112 2.05 13.87 14.43
N LYS A 113 1.27 14.79 13.87
CA LYS A 113 1.66 16.18 13.72
C LYS A 113 1.72 16.91 15.06
N SER A 114 0.84 16.53 15.99
CA SER A 114 0.75 17.13 17.34
C SER A 114 1.06 16.10 18.41
N GLU A 115 2.16 16.31 19.14
CA GLU A 115 2.52 15.50 20.30
C GLU A 115 1.43 15.55 21.38
N ALA A 116 0.87 16.73 21.64
CA ALA A 116 -0.18 16.91 22.63
C ALA A 116 -1.43 16.07 22.31
N ALA A 117 -1.88 16.08 21.04
CA ALA A 117 -3.01 15.27 20.60
C ALA A 117 -2.69 13.77 20.69
N HIS A 118 -1.47 13.35 20.30
CA HIS A 118 -1.04 11.97 20.42
C HIS A 118 -1.06 11.50 21.88
N ARG A 119 -0.38 12.23 22.76
CA ARG A 119 -0.27 11.89 24.18
C ARG A 119 -1.63 11.86 24.87
N SER A 120 -2.51 12.85 24.61
CA SER A 120 -3.84 12.90 25.21
C SER A 120 -4.73 11.71 24.85
N SER A 121 -4.46 11.04 23.72
CA SER A 121 -5.21 9.88 23.27
C SER A 121 -4.81 8.57 23.97
N PHE A 122 -3.60 8.50 24.56
CA PHE A 122 -3.05 7.27 25.12
C PHE A 122 -2.60 7.41 26.59
N ALA A 123 -2.41 8.62 27.12
CA ALA A 123 -1.86 8.87 28.45
C ALA A 123 -2.91 8.69 29.57
N ASP A 124 -3.64 7.58 29.58
CA ASP A 124 -4.51 7.19 30.70
C ASP A 124 -3.75 6.19 31.59
N ARG A 125 -3.06 6.73 32.60
CA ARG A 125 -2.21 5.93 33.50
C ARG A 125 -2.98 5.47 34.71
N ALA A 126 -2.91 4.17 35.01
CA ALA A 126 -3.30 3.65 36.30
C ALA A 126 -2.52 4.36 37.45
N GLU A 127 -3.12 4.49 38.59
CA GLU A 127 -2.57 5.31 39.71
C GLU A 127 -1.17 4.87 40.13
N TYR A 128 -0.88 3.58 40.17
CA TYR A 128 0.43 3.02 40.51
C TYR A 128 1.53 3.27 39.46
N LEU A 129 1.13 3.70 38.25
CA LEU A 129 2.02 4.03 37.14
C LEU A 129 2.18 5.55 36.95
N ARG A 130 1.55 6.35 37.78
CA ARG A 130 1.75 7.81 37.73
C ARG A 130 3.18 8.12 38.12
N GLY A 131 3.93 8.75 37.21
CA GLY A 131 5.28 9.19 37.44
C GLY A 131 5.37 10.21 38.60
N SER A 132 6.55 10.37 39.16
CA SER A 132 6.88 11.43 40.10
C SER A 132 7.74 12.48 39.40
N GLU A 133 7.78 13.70 40.00
CA GLU A 133 8.66 14.76 39.46
C GLU A 133 10.15 14.43 39.68
N ARG A 134 10.47 13.52 40.58
CA ARG A 134 11.84 13.19 41.01
C ARG A 134 12.04 11.69 41.20
N GLY A 135 13.30 11.26 41.13
CA GLY A 135 13.71 9.86 41.35
C GLY A 135 13.84 9.08 40.05
N LEU A 136 13.99 7.75 40.19
CA LEU A 136 14.17 6.86 39.04
C LEU A 136 12.98 6.83 38.06
N ALA A 137 11.79 7.14 38.56
CA ALA A 137 10.56 7.26 37.76
C ALA A 137 10.24 8.72 37.41
N GLY A 138 11.16 9.64 37.63
CA GLY A 138 11.00 11.05 37.28
C GLY A 138 11.26 11.32 35.82
N GLY A 139 10.51 12.28 35.26
CA GLY A 139 10.66 12.74 33.89
C GLY A 139 9.34 12.72 33.12
N ASP A 140 9.26 13.58 32.10
CA ASP A 140 8.02 13.75 31.30
C ASP A 140 7.80 12.71 30.24
N PHE A 141 8.88 12.17 29.65
CA PHE A 141 8.79 11.22 28.56
C PHE A 141 8.69 9.79 29.08
N TRP A 142 7.59 9.14 28.74
CA TRP A 142 7.45 7.71 28.91
C TRP A 142 6.75 7.12 27.68
N ALA A 143 7.39 6.14 27.02
CA ALA A 143 6.92 5.58 25.76
C ALA A 143 5.51 4.95 25.83
N VAL A 144 5.04 4.57 27.01
CA VAL A 144 3.68 4.03 27.20
C VAL A 144 2.58 5.07 26.94
N ASP A 145 2.87 6.37 27.10
CA ASP A 145 1.90 7.45 26.83
C ASP A 145 1.59 7.63 25.34
N TYR A 146 2.32 6.93 24.48
CA TYR A 146 2.26 7.10 23.03
C TYR A 146 1.72 5.86 22.30
N GLY A 147 1.06 4.94 22.99
CA GLY A 147 0.48 3.77 22.35
C GLY A 147 -0.22 2.82 23.32
N PRO A 148 -0.88 1.78 22.82
CA PRO A 148 -1.67 0.87 23.67
C PRO A 148 -0.84 -0.15 24.44
N GLU A 149 0.45 -0.31 24.11
CA GLU A 149 1.31 -1.32 24.73
C GLU A 149 2.09 -0.76 25.92
N LEU A 150 1.96 -1.38 27.09
CA LEU A 150 2.77 -1.06 28.29
C LEU A 150 4.20 -1.60 28.10
N SER A 151 4.33 -2.91 27.88
CA SER A 151 5.61 -3.57 27.62
C SER A 151 5.70 -3.97 26.18
N ARG A 152 6.77 -3.56 25.50
CA ARG A 152 6.94 -3.85 24.07
C ARG A 152 8.41 -4.07 23.70
N GLY A 153 8.64 -4.79 22.61
CA GLY A 153 9.97 -4.98 22.05
C GLY A 153 10.60 -3.67 21.56
N PHE A 154 11.91 -3.58 21.59
CA PHE A 154 12.67 -2.43 21.10
C PHE A 154 12.76 -2.44 19.56
N ARG A 155 11.59 -2.31 18.88
CA ARG A 155 11.47 -2.37 17.42
C ARG A 155 12.26 -1.28 16.71
N SER A 156 12.40 -0.10 17.33
CA SER A 156 13.14 1.02 16.75
C SER A 156 14.64 0.78 16.61
N LEU A 157 15.24 -0.15 17.38
CA LEU A 157 16.67 -0.45 17.26
C LEU A 157 17.00 -1.03 15.88
N LYS A 158 16.23 -1.98 15.39
CA LYS A 158 16.46 -2.56 14.05
C LYS A 158 16.20 -1.57 12.93
N VAL A 159 15.21 -0.68 13.10
CA VAL A 159 14.97 0.42 12.16
C VAL A 159 16.17 1.37 12.12
N TRP A 160 16.64 1.79 13.29
CA TRP A 160 17.81 2.65 13.41
C TRP A 160 19.06 2.00 12.79
N ALA A 161 19.33 0.74 13.11
CA ALA A 161 20.48 0.00 12.55
C ALA A 161 20.41 -0.08 11.03
N HIS A 162 19.23 -0.42 10.46
CA HIS A 162 19.00 -0.48 9.02
C HIS A 162 19.23 0.88 8.33
N LEU A 163 18.70 1.96 8.90
CA LEU A 163 18.91 3.32 8.38
C LEU A 163 20.37 3.76 8.49
N LYS A 164 21.08 3.37 9.54
CA LYS A 164 22.51 3.69 9.72
C LYS A 164 23.40 2.90 8.78
N GLU A 165 23.07 1.63 8.51
CA GLU A 165 23.84 0.75 7.62
C GLU A 165 23.70 1.17 6.15
N HIS A 166 22.46 1.40 5.68
CA HIS A 166 22.21 1.60 4.26
C HIS A 166 22.10 3.09 3.87
N GLY A 167 21.60 3.92 4.77
CA GLY A 167 21.30 5.33 4.48
C GLY A 167 20.01 5.53 3.66
N VAL A 168 19.45 6.72 3.78
CA VAL A 168 18.17 7.10 3.13
C VAL A 168 18.28 7.09 1.61
N GLU A 169 19.44 7.53 1.08
CA GLU A 169 19.64 7.61 -0.36
C GLU A 169 19.68 6.22 -1.04
N ALA A 170 20.37 5.25 -0.44
CA ALA A 170 20.41 3.90 -1.00
C ALA A 170 19.04 3.22 -0.93
N LEU A 171 18.29 3.43 0.14
CA LEU A 171 16.90 2.95 0.25
C LEU A 171 16.00 3.60 -0.81
N GLY A 172 16.10 4.91 -1.02
CA GLY A 172 15.38 5.62 -2.07
C GLY A 172 15.70 5.11 -3.48
N ASN A 173 16.98 4.86 -3.75
CA ASN A 173 17.41 4.28 -5.04
C ASN A 173 16.87 2.86 -5.25
N SER A 174 16.76 2.05 -4.18
CA SER A 174 16.14 0.72 -4.23
C SER A 174 14.65 0.79 -4.54
N ILE A 175 13.94 1.75 -3.93
CA ILE A 175 12.51 2.01 -4.19
C ILE A 175 12.31 2.45 -5.65
N ASP A 176 13.09 3.41 -6.12
CA ASP A 176 13.04 3.86 -7.52
C ASP A 176 13.33 2.73 -8.51
N ARG A 177 14.27 1.83 -8.17
CA ARG A 177 14.53 0.64 -8.97
C ARG A 177 13.30 -0.27 -9.05
N ASN A 178 12.63 -0.55 -7.93
CA ASN A 178 11.41 -1.34 -7.93
C ASN A 178 10.31 -0.72 -8.81
N ILE A 179 10.16 0.62 -8.78
CA ILE A 179 9.21 1.33 -9.64
C ILE A 179 9.58 1.19 -11.11
N ARG A 180 10.87 1.34 -11.48
CA ARG A 180 11.33 1.14 -12.87
C ARG A 180 11.08 -0.28 -13.36
N LEU A 181 11.33 -1.29 -12.52
CA LEU A 181 11.03 -2.68 -12.84
C LEU A 181 9.53 -2.92 -13.06
N ALA A 182 8.68 -2.28 -12.26
CA ALA A 182 7.24 -2.37 -12.46
C ALA A 182 6.80 -1.68 -13.78
N GLN A 183 7.40 -0.55 -14.14
CA GLN A 183 7.17 0.11 -15.43
C GLN A 183 7.67 -0.75 -16.60
N TYR A 184 8.83 -1.42 -16.44
CA TYR A 184 9.34 -2.38 -17.41
C TYR A 184 8.34 -3.52 -17.63
N LEU A 185 7.86 -4.15 -16.54
CA LEU A 185 6.87 -5.22 -16.62
C LEU A 185 5.56 -4.75 -17.26
N GLU A 186 5.10 -3.54 -16.95
CA GLU A 186 3.90 -2.97 -17.58
C GLU A 186 4.05 -2.85 -19.10
N ASN A 187 5.22 -2.36 -19.55
CA ASN A 187 5.52 -2.25 -20.98
C ASN A 187 5.61 -3.64 -21.64
N ARG A 188 6.24 -4.61 -20.96
CA ARG A 188 6.34 -5.99 -21.42
C ARG A 188 4.95 -6.64 -21.57
N VAL A 189 4.07 -6.46 -20.59
CA VAL A 189 2.67 -6.91 -20.62
C VAL A 189 1.90 -6.27 -21.79
N LYS A 190 2.04 -4.95 -21.97
CA LYS A 190 1.36 -4.23 -23.06
C LYS A 190 1.82 -4.62 -24.46
N SER A 191 3.04 -5.14 -24.60
CA SER A 191 3.55 -5.62 -25.89
C SER A 191 3.02 -7.00 -26.29
N GLU A 192 2.43 -7.74 -25.34
CA GLU A 192 1.94 -9.09 -25.55
C GLU A 192 0.46 -9.13 -25.96
N LYS A 193 0.18 -9.88 -27.03
CA LYS A 193 -1.18 -10.02 -27.59
C LYS A 193 -2.17 -10.67 -26.61
N TYR A 194 -1.68 -11.57 -25.77
CA TYR A 194 -2.50 -12.39 -24.87
C TYR A 194 -2.42 -11.95 -23.41
N LEU A 195 -1.87 -10.78 -23.14
CA LEU A 195 -1.90 -10.15 -21.81
C LEU A 195 -2.64 -8.82 -21.87
N VAL A 196 -3.36 -8.53 -20.82
CA VAL A 196 -4.06 -7.23 -20.68
C VAL A 196 -3.79 -6.64 -19.29
N SER A 197 -3.35 -5.39 -19.27
CA SER A 197 -3.21 -4.64 -18.03
C SER A 197 -4.59 -4.33 -17.45
N MET A 198 -4.78 -4.60 -16.16
CA MET A 198 -6.06 -4.47 -15.47
C MET A 198 -6.16 -3.19 -14.63
N ALA A 199 -5.02 -2.56 -14.32
CA ALA A 199 -4.94 -1.30 -13.57
C ALA A 199 -3.69 -0.53 -13.96
N PRO A 200 -3.64 0.80 -13.75
CA PRO A 200 -2.40 1.58 -13.82
C PRO A 200 -1.35 1.07 -12.83
N THR A 201 -0.07 1.32 -13.13
CA THR A 201 1.08 0.97 -12.29
C THR A 201 1.71 2.24 -11.69
N PRO A 202 1.09 2.84 -10.66
CA PRO A 202 1.59 4.10 -10.09
C PRO A 202 2.85 3.93 -9.24
N LEU A 203 3.05 2.74 -8.67
CA LEU A 203 4.21 2.37 -7.85
C LEU A 203 4.85 1.08 -8.40
N ASN A 204 5.02 0.09 -7.56
CA ASN A 204 5.74 -1.16 -7.86
C ASN A 204 4.83 -2.39 -7.93
N ILE A 205 3.52 -2.18 -8.17
CA ILE A 205 2.53 -3.26 -8.29
C ILE A 205 1.93 -3.24 -9.69
N ASN A 206 2.01 -4.38 -10.38
CA ASN A 206 1.34 -4.62 -11.66
C ASN A 206 0.17 -5.58 -11.47
N CYS A 207 -0.93 -5.29 -12.13
CA CYS A 207 -2.09 -6.17 -12.19
C CYS A 207 -2.48 -6.38 -13.64
N PHE A 208 -2.41 -7.61 -14.10
CA PHE A 208 -2.74 -7.98 -15.47
C PHE A 208 -3.36 -9.39 -15.51
N ARG A 209 -3.90 -9.79 -16.64
CA ARG A 209 -4.42 -11.14 -16.82
C ARG A 209 -4.05 -11.69 -18.19
N PHE A 210 -3.92 -13.00 -18.27
CA PHE A 210 -3.86 -13.72 -19.53
C PHE A 210 -5.25 -13.79 -20.15
N ILE A 211 -5.33 -13.52 -21.46
CA ILE A 211 -6.55 -13.65 -22.25
C ILE A 211 -6.32 -14.68 -23.35
N SER A 212 -7.35 -15.46 -23.66
CA SER A 212 -7.29 -16.47 -24.71
C SER A 212 -7.75 -15.91 -26.06
N SER A 213 -7.23 -16.48 -27.16
CA SER A 213 -7.80 -16.29 -28.49
C SER A 213 -9.20 -16.88 -28.63
N SER A 214 -9.57 -17.81 -27.74
CA SER A 214 -10.92 -18.38 -27.66
C SER A 214 -11.80 -17.41 -26.86
N ASN A 215 -13.04 -17.19 -27.31
CA ASN A 215 -14.02 -16.36 -26.58
C ASN A 215 -14.48 -17.06 -25.29
N LEU A 216 -13.58 -17.17 -24.31
CA LEU A 216 -13.92 -17.71 -23.00
C LEU A 216 -14.72 -16.67 -22.20
N ILE A 217 -15.74 -17.14 -21.48
CA ILE A 217 -16.47 -16.29 -20.52
C ILE A 217 -15.58 -15.95 -19.32
N ASP A 218 -15.88 -14.84 -18.64
CA ASP A 218 -15.06 -14.31 -17.55
C ASP A 218 -14.75 -15.33 -16.45
N SER A 219 -15.71 -16.17 -16.06
CA SER A 219 -15.50 -17.19 -15.03
C SER A 219 -14.47 -18.25 -15.44
N LYS A 220 -14.40 -18.60 -16.71
CA LYS A 220 -13.37 -19.51 -17.23
C LYS A 220 -12.01 -18.83 -17.34
N LEU A 221 -11.99 -17.56 -17.73
CA LEU A 221 -10.76 -16.75 -17.71
C LEU A 221 -10.22 -16.55 -16.28
N ASP A 222 -11.09 -16.37 -15.29
CA ASP A 222 -10.69 -16.31 -13.89
C ASP A 222 -10.02 -17.61 -13.45
N ALA A 223 -10.67 -18.76 -13.69
CA ALA A 223 -10.12 -20.07 -13.37
C ALA A 223 -8.80 -20.37 -14.10
N LEU A 224 -8.69 -19.96 -15.37
CA LEU A 224 -7.46 -20.10 -16.17
C LEU A 224 -6.31 -19.28 -15.53
N ASN A 225 -6.54 -18.03 -15.14
CA ASN A 225 -5.51 -17.20 -14.53
C ASN A 225 -5.14 -17.67 -13.13
N GLU A 226 -6.08 -18.22 -12.36
CA GLU A 226 -5.80 -18.85 -11.07
C GLU A 226 -4.88 -20.07 -11.24
N GLU A 227 -5.17 -20.94 -12.19
CA GLU A 227 -4.37 -22.12 -12.50
C GLU A 227 -2.97 -21.76 -13.01
N ILE A 228 -2.83 -20.71 -13.84
CA ILE A 228 -1.52 -20.19 -14.27
C ILE A 228 -0.67 -19.82 -13.06
N VAL A 229 -1.23 -19.11 -12.07
CA VAL A 229 -0.52 -18.72 -10.85
C VAL A 229 -0.11 -19.94 -10.02
N ILE A 230 -0.98 -20.95 -9.91
CA ILE A 230 -0.67 -22.20 -9.21
C ILE A 230 0.50 -22.92 -9.90
N LEU A 231 0.44 -23.09 -11.21
CA LEU A 231 1.49 -23.77 -11.95
C LEU A 231 2.84 -23.02 -11.95
N LEU A 232 2.84 -21.69 -11.94
CA LEU A 232 4.06 -20.91 -11.75
C LEU A 232 4.75 -21.24 -10.43
N GLN A 233 3.96 -21.39 -9.35
CA GLN A 233 4.45 -21.74 -8.03
C GLN A 233 4.93 -23.20 -7.96
N GLU A 234 4.13 -24.14 -8.46
CA GLU A 234 4.45 -25.57 -8.45
C GLU A 234 5.69 -25.90 -9.32
N ARG A 235 5.88 -25.20 -10.43
CA ARG A 235 7.06 -25.34 -11.28
C ARG A 235 8.29 -24.59 -10.73
N GLY A 236 8.16 -23.85 -9.62
CA GLY A 236 9.24 -23.10 -8.98
C GLY A 236 9.75 -21.92 -9.81
N ILE A 237 8.91 -21.35 -10.68
CA ILE A 237 9.28 -20.25 -11.59
C ILE A 237 9.13 -18.90 -10.88
N ALA A 238 7.94 -18.64 -10.33
CA ALA A 238 7.63 -17.38 -9.65
C ALA A 238 6.48 -17.56 -8.65
N VAL A 239 6.33 -16.61 -7.71
CA VAL A 239 5.28 -16.62 -6.67
C VAL A 239 4.48 -15.31 -6.71
N PRO A 240 3.79 -15.00 -7.83
CA PRO A 240 2.85 -13.89 -7.84
C PRO A 240 1.62 -14.21 -6.98
N SER A 241 0.85 -13.18 -6.64
CA SER A 241 -0.46 -13.33 -6.01
C SER A 241 -1.59 -13.07 -7.01
N THR A 242 -2.81 -13.31 -6.61
CA THR A 242 -4.00 -12.88 -7.35
C THR A 242 -4.73 -11.76 -6.61
N THR A 243 -5.51 -10.97 -7.35
CA THR A 243 -6.47 -10.01 -6.80
C THR A 243 -7.68 -9.91 -7.72
N ARG A 244 -8.72 -9.18 -7.30
CA ARG A 244 -9.88 -8.89 -8.15
C ARG A 244 -9.97 -7.41 -8.45
N ILE A 245 -10.15 -7.10 -9.73
CA ILE A 245 -10.37 -5.75 -10.24
C ILE A 245 -11.65 -5.79 -11.06
N ASN A 246 -12.64 -4.99 -10.69
CA ASN A 246 -13.96 -4.99 -11.32
C ASN A 246 -14.59 -6.40 -11.41
N ASN A 247 -14.48 -7.18 -10.35
CA ASN A 247 -14.92 -8.58 -10.24
C ASN A 247 -14.18 -9.59 -11.12
N GLN A 248 -13.18 -9.19 -11.87
CA GLN A 248 -12.33 -10.06 -12.69
C GLN A 248 -11.03 -10.38 -11.95
N LEU A 249 -10.59 -11.64 -12.01
CA LEU A 249 -9.33 -12.07 -11.42
C LEU A 249 -8.14 -11.53 -12.23
N ALA A 250 -7.17 -10.96 -11.54
CA ALA A 250 -5.91 -10.49 -12.10
C ALA A 250 -4.72 -11.17 -11.41
N ILE A 251 -3.68 -11.46 -12.15
CA ILE A 251 -2.36 -11.80 -11.66
C ILE A 251 -1.75 -10.51 -11.11
N ARG A 252 -1.32 -10.54 -9.84
CA ARG A 252 -0.76 -9.39 -9.15
C ARG A 252 0.70 -9.63 -8.83
N VAL A 253 1.56 -8.78 -9.37
CA VAL A 253 3.01 -8.82 -9.17
C VAL A 253 3.43 -7.60 -8.36
N ASN A 254 3.97 -7.84 -7.16
CA ASN A 254 4.48 -6.79 -6.28
C ASN A 254 6.01 -6.89 -6.21
N ILE A 255 6.71 -5.91 -6.78
CA ILE A 255 8.16 -5.92 -6.92
C ILE A 255 8.78 -5.16 -5.74
N THR A 256 9.20 -5.89 -4.71
CA THR A 256 9.86 -5.33 -3.51
C THR A 256 11.26 -5.88 -3.30
N ASN A 257 11.60 -7.01 -3.92
CA ASN A 257 12.90 -7.63 -3.73
C ASN A 257 13.99 -6.79 -4.43
N HIS A 258 15.03 -6.44 -3.69
CA HIS A 258 16.18 -5.70 -4.19
C HIS A 258 17.04 -6.49 -5.20
N ARG A 259 16.84 -7.80 -5.33
CA ARG A 259 17.57 -8.68 -6.26
C ARG A 259 16.85 -8.85 -7.60
N THR A 260 15.57 -8.55 -7.69
CA THR A 260 14.80 -8.69 -8.93
C THR A 260 15.47 -7.94 -10.08
N GLN A 261 15.54 -8.56 -11.25
CA GLN A 261 16.08 -8.03 -12.49
C GLN A 261 15.03 -8.08 -13.61
N GLU A 262 15.27 -7.38 -14.71
CA GLU A 262 14.40 -7.41 -15.88
C GLU A 262 14.25 -8.83 -16.46
N SER A 263 15.34 -9.61 -16.46
CA SER A 263 15.33 -11.02 -16.89
C SER A 263 14.38 -11.92 -16.09
N ASP A 264 14.17 -11.62 -14.81
CA ASP A 264 13.22 -12.38 -13.97
C ASP A 264 11.77 -12.05 -14.39
N LEU A 265 11.53 -10.81 -14.80
CA LEU A 265 10.23 -10.36 -15.28
C LEU A 265 9.93 -10.88 -16.68
N ASP A 266 10.94 -10.99 -17.56
CA ASP A 266 10.83 -11.64 -18.86
C ASP A 266 10.48 -13.12 -18.68
N LEU A 267 11.22 -13.84 -17.82
CA LEU A 267 10.94 -15.23 -17.48
C LEU A 267 9.50 -15.42 -16.98
N LEU A 268 9.04 -14.53 -16.12
CA LEU A 268 7.66 -14.55 -15.60
C LEU A 268 6.64 -14.42 -16.73
N VAL A 269 6.81 -13.44 -17.62
CA VAL A 269 5.88 -13.17 -18.71
C VAL A 269 5.88 -14.35 -19.70
N ASP A 270 7.05 -14.83 -20.09
CA ASP A 270 7.19 -15.96 -21.03
C ASP A 270 6.53 -17.22 -20.46
N ALA A 271 6.75 -17.52 -19.16
CA ALA A 271 6.14 -18.66 -18.50
C ALA A 271 4.60 -18.53 -18.40
N ILE A 272 4.06 -17.33 -18.14
CA ILE A 272 2.61 -17.10 -18.13
C ILE A 272 2.00 -17.40 -19.52
N LEU A 273 2.66 -16.94 -20.58
CA LEU A 273 2.20 -17.18 -21.95
C LEU A 273 2.25 -18.67 -22.30
N GLU A 274 3.36 -19.34 -21.99
CA GLU A 274 3.55 -20.77 -22.25
C GLU A 274 2.51 -21.62 -21.51
N ILE A 275 2.34 -21.39 -20.21
CA ILE A 275 1.38 -22.12 -19.37
C ILE A 275 -0.06 -21.84 -19.84
N GLY A 276 -0.39 -20.59 -20.16
CA GLY A 276 -1.72 -20.22 -20.64
C GLY A 276 -2.06 -20.92 -21.96
N GLU A 277 -1.13 -20.98 -22.90
CA GLU A 277 -1.29 -21.70 -24.18
C GLU A 277 -1.37 -23.22 -23.97
N GLU A 278 -0.59 -23.79 -23.05
CA GLU A 278 -0.63 -25.21 -22.70
C GLU A 278 -2.03 -25.59 -22.15
N LEU A 279 -2.57 -24.82 -21.21
CA LEU A 279 -3.89 -25.08 -20.63
C LEU A 279 -5.03 -24.99 -21.64
N ILE A 280 -4.96 -24.03 -22.57
CA ILE A 280 -5.94 -23.91 -23.67
C ILE A 280 -5.85 -25.09 -24.64
N ARG A 281 -4.63 -25.48 -25.04
CA ARG A 281 -4.40 -26.60 -25.96
C ARG A 281 -4.90 -27.92 -25.39
N ASN A 282 -4.70 -28.13 -24.10
CA ASN A 282 -5.12 -29.34 -23.39
C ASN A 282 -6.62 -29.34 -23.04
N LYS A 283 -7.38 -28.30 -23.44
CA LYS A 283 -8.83 -28.17 -23.21
C LYS A 283 -9.18 -28.29 -21.71
N VAL A 284 -8.35 -27.75 -20.84
CA VAL A 284 -8.61 -27.73 -19.39
C VAL A 284 -9.74 -26.77 -19.07
N PHE A 285 -9.94 -25.72 -19.90
CA PHE A 285 -10.96 -24.68 -19.73
C PHE A 285 -11.90 -24.49 -20.92
#